data_25fc0695512d10a917f20974e395723e
#
_entry.id   25fc0695512d10a917f20974e395723e
#
_cell.length_a   1.000
_cell.length_b   1.000
_cell.length_c   1.000
_cell.angle_alpha   90.00
_cell.angle_beta   90.00
_cell.angle_gamma   90.00
#
_symmetry.space_group_name_H-M   'P 1'
#
loop_
_entity.id
_entity.type
_entity.pdbx_description
1 polymer ?
#
loop_
_entity_poly.entity_id
_entity_poly.type
_entity_poly.pdbx_seq_one_letter_code
_entity_poly.pdbx_strand_id
1 'polypeptide(L)'
;MKERSITINAGNLSIDATLNETEMAEQIWNSLPLSGAANIWGDEIYFDIPVSATEHSEASDLVSSGDIAFWPPGDAFCIFFGRTPASTDDKPRAASAVNVFGHISGDEKLFRGVNGGTEISIVVKG
;
A
#
# COMPACT_ATOMS: atom_id res chain seq x y z
N MET A 1 18.54 -12.94 6.12
CA MET A 1 18.01 -11.59 6.11
C MET A 1 16.75 -11.48 6.95
N LYS A 2 16.63 -10.40 7.69
CA LYS A 2 15.54 -10.27 8.63
C LYS A 2 14.26 -9.80 7.92
N GLU A 3 13.19 -10.56 8.10
CA GLU A 3 11.89 -10.20 7.57
C GLU A 3 11.30 -9.05 8.39
N ARG A 4 10.76 -8.04 7.71
CA ARG A 4 10.14 -6.89 8.37
C ARG A 4 8.63 -6.95 8.13
N SER A 5 7.87 -7.07 9.21
CA SER A 5 6.42 -7.14 9.14
C SER A 5 5.79 -5.92 9.78
N ILE A 6 4.70 -5.48 9.17
CA ILE A 6 3.91 -4.34 9.65
C ILE A 6 2.47 -4.79 9.84
N THR A 7 1.72 -4.02 10.61
CA THR A 7 0.29 -4.23 10.77
C THR A 7 -0.43 -2.99 10.23
N ILE A 8 -1.42 -3.23 9.37
CA ILE A 8 -2.27 -2.20 8.79
C ILE A 8 -3.60 -2.27 9.50
N ASN A 9 -3.97 -1.18 10.18
CA ASN A 9 -5.26 -1.07 10.86
C ASN A 9 -6.15 -0.12 10.06
N ALA A 10 -7.38 -0.56 9.78
CA ALA A 10 -8.36 0.23 9.04
C ALA A 10 -9.70 0.05 9.71
N GLY A 11 -10.07 1.00 10.58
CA GLY A 11 -11.25 0.84 11.41
C GLY A 11 -11.10 -0.37 12.31
N ASN A 12 -12.02 -1.34 12.19
CA ASN A 12 -11.97 -2.58 12.98
C ASN A 12 -11.14 -3.67 12.33
N LEU A 13 -10.63 -3.43 11.12
CA LEU A 13 -9.85 -4.41 10.38
C LEU A 13 -8.37 -4.26 10.74
N SER A 14 -7.68 -5.39 10.92
CA SER A 14 -6.26 -5.41 11.21
C SER A 14 -5.62 -6.52 10.38
N ILE A 15 -4.73 -6.17 9.47
CA ILE A 15 -4.11 -7.11 8.55
C ILE A 15 -2.62 -6.86 8.53
N ASP A 16 -1.84 -7.95 8.55
CA ASP A 16 -0.38 -7.85 8.50
C ASP A 16 0.11 -7.82 7.07
N ALA A 17 1.29 -7.25 6.87
CA ALA A 17 1.97 -7.23 5.59
C ALA A 17 3.47 -7.38 5.82
N THR A 18 4.15 -7.87 4.80
CA THR A 18 5.60 -8.07 4.84
C THR A 18 6.25 -7.10 3.86
N LEU A 19 7.28 -6.39 4.30
CA LEU A 19 8.04 -5.48 3.45
C LEU A 19 9.08 -6.28 2.66
N ASN A 20 9.35 -5.82 1.42
CA ASN A 20 10.41 -6.43 0.62
C ASN A 20 11.75 -5.76 0.94
N GLU A 21 12.79 -6.05 0.12
CA GLU A 21 14.14 -5.59 0.40
C GLU A 21 14.56 -4.40 -0.46
N THR A 22 13.59 -3.56 -0.85
CA THR A 22 13.87 -2.38 -1.66
C THR A 22 14.21 -1.17 -0.79
N GLU A 23 14.81 -0.16 -1.41
CA GLU A 23 15.03 1.12 -0.74
C GLU A 23 13.72 1.74 -0.28
N MET A 24 12.66 1.60 -1.08
CA MET A 24 11.37 2.16 -0.72
C MET A 24 10.85 1.52 0.56
N ALA A 25 11.00 0.20 0.70
CA ALA A 25 10.61 -0.51 1.91
C ALA A 25 11.39 0.00 3.12
N GLU A 26 12.67 0.27 2.96
CA GLU A 26 13.47 0.83 4.05
C GLU A 26 12.98 2.20 4.48
N GLN A 27 12.65 3.07 3.52
CA GLN A 27 12.11 4.40 3.83
C GLN A 27 10.78 4.29 4.58
N ILE A 28 9.91 3.38 4.17
CA ILE A 28 8.63 3.15 4.85
C ILE A 28 8.88 2.66 6.28
N TRP A 29 9.76 1.66 6.43
CA TRP A 29 10.07 1.11 7.74
C TRP A 29 10.57 2.18 8.71
N ASN A 30 11.46 3.04 8.23
CA ASN A 30 12.04 4.10 9.04
C ASN A 30 11.06 5.25 9.35
N SER A 31 9.92 5.28 8.67
CA SER A 31 8.91 6.34 8.85
C SER A 31 7.76 5.92 9.75
N LEU A 32 7.71 4.64 10.16
CA LEU A 32 6.61 4.15 10.99
C LEU A 32 6.65 4.77 12.39
N PRO A 33 5.50 5.02 13.01
CA PRO A 33 4.15 4.72 12.53
C PRO A 33 3.64 5.78 11.55
N LEU A 34 2.74 5.33 10.66
CA LEU A 34 2.11 6.22 9.69
C LEU A 34 0.60 6.17 9.87
N SER A 35 -0.09 7.25 9.52
CA SER A 35 -1.55 7.26 9.59
C SER A 35 -2.11 8.24 8.57
N GLY A 36 -3.38 8.05 8.24
CA GLY A 36 -4.10 8.94 7.34
C GLY A 36 -5.51 8.46 7.12
N ALA A 37 -6.27 9.18 6.31
CA ALA A 37 -7.65 8.85 5.99
C ALA A 37 -7.70 8.15 4.64
N ALA A 38 -8.44 7.04 4.56
CA ALA A 38 -8.52 6.25 3.35
C ALA A 38 -9.20 7.03 2.22
N ASN A 39 -8.60 6.98 1.05
CA ASN A 39 -9.23 7.35 -0.21
C ASN A 39 -9.43 6.06 -0.98
N ILE A 40 -10.57 5.92 -1.64
CA ILE A 40 -10.94 4.70 -2.35
C ILE A 40 -10.93 4.97 -3.85
N TRP A 41 -10.25 4.11 -4.61
CA TRP A 41 -10.19 4.21 -6.07
C TRP A 41 -10.33 2.80 -6.65
N GLY A 42 -11.58 2.37 -6.88
CA GLY A 42 -11.84 0.98 -7.21
C GLY A 42 -11.42 0.10 -6.05
N ASP A 43 -10.68 -0.98 -6.33
CA ASP A 43 -10.15 -1.84 -5.28
C ASP A 43 -8.72 -1.43 -4.88
N GLU A 44 -8.55 -0.14 -4.67
CA GLU A 44 -7.33 0.44 -4.11
C GLU A 44 -7.68 1.40 -3.00
N ILE A 45 -6.91 1.34 -1.91
CA ILE A 45 -6.94 2.34 -0.85
C ILE A 45 -5.63 3.10 -0.91
N TYR A 46 -5.68 4.43 -0.81
CA TYR A 46 -4.46 5.22 -0.74
C TYR A 46 -4.64 6.39 0.22
N PHE A 47 -3.53 6.85 0.79
CA PHE A 47 -3.49 8.04 1.64
C PHE A 47 -2.08 8.63 1.59
N ASP A 48 -1.99 9.97 1.69
CA ASP A 48 -0.69 10.63 1.65
C ASP A 48 0.07 10.44 2.96
N ILE A 49 1.39 10.33 2.85
CA ILE A 49 2.27 10.12 4.00
C ILE A 49 3.43 11.13 3.93
N PRO A 50 4.08 11.43 5.08
CA PRO A 50 5.20 12.38 5.08
C PRO A 50 6.51 11.74 4.64
N VAL A 51 6.47 11.06 3.48
CA VAL A 51 7.62 10.43 2.84
C VAL A 51 7.63 10.91 1.41
N SER A 52 8.79 11.25 0.89
CA SER A 52 8.94 11.64 -0.51
C SER A 52 9.99 10.77 -1.18
N ALA A 53 9.69 10.32 -2.38
CA ALA A 53 10.61 9.51 -3.17
C ALA A 53 10.26 9.67 -4.63
N THR A 54 11.25 9.45 -5.49
CA THR A 54 11.03 9.44 -6.94
C THR A 54 10.75 8.01 -7.39
N GLU A 55 10.35 7.85 -8.65
CA GLU A 55 10.18 6.52 -9.23
C GLU A 55 11.52 5.80 -9.23
N HIS A 56 11.52 4.57 -8.73
CA HIS A 56 12.70 3.72 -8.79
C HIS A 56 12.77 3.06 -10.16
N SER A 57 13.92 2.48 -10.49
CA SER A 57 14.13 1.87 -11.81
C SER A 57 13.13 0.74 -12.12
N GLU A 58 12.57 0.12 -11.08
CA GLU A 58 11.62 -0.98 -11.24
C GLU A 58 10.17 -0.56 -11.02
N ALA A 59 9.92 0.75 -10.95
CA ALA A 59 8.56 1.25 -10.78
C ALA A 59 7.70 0.84 -11.98
N SER A 60 6.44 0.49 -11.70
CA SER A 60 5.51 0.04 -12.72
C SER A 60 4.09 0.40 -12.29
N ASP A 61 3.21 0.62 -13.27
CA ASP A 61 1.79 0.79 -12.98
C ASP A 61 1.07 -0.56 -12.93
N LEU A 62 1.74 -1.65 -13.33
CA LEU A 62 1.19 -3.00 -13.23
C LEU A 62 1.60 -3.60 -11.90
N VAL A 63 0.62 -3.94 -11.08
CA VAL A 63 0.84 -4.51 -9.75
C VAL A 63 -0.01 -5.75 -9.57
N SER A 64 0.21 -6.48 -8.49
CA SER A 64 -0.55 -7.69 -8.16
C SER A 64 -1.49 -7.41 -7.00
N SER A 65 -2.60 -8.14 -6.94
CA SER A 65 -3.52 -8.04 -5.81
C SER A 65 -2.76 -8.40 -4.52
N GLY A 66 -2.86 -7.54 -3.52
CA GLY A 66 -2.11 -7.69 -2.28
C GLY A 66 -0.83 -6.87 -2.21
N ASP A 67 -0.41 -6.25 -3.31
CA ASP A 67 0.78 -5.40 -3.29
C ASP A 67 0.51 -4.12 -2.51
N ILE A 68 1.54 -3.68 -1.77
CA ILE A 68 1.54 -2.34 -1.17
C ILE A 68 2.69 -1.56 -1.80
N ALA A 69 2.41 -0.30 -2.13
CA ALA A 69 3.33 0.47 -2.96
C ALA A 69 3.27 1.96 -2.63
N PHE A 70 4.28 2.69 -3.07
CA PHE A 70 4.36 4.14 -2.91
C PHE A 70 4.15 4.80 -4.27
N TRP A 71 3.23 5.76 -4.32
CA TRP A 71 2.90 6.52 -5.54
C TRP A 71 3.54 7.90 -5.45
N PRO A 72 4.64 8.15 -6.19
CA PRO A 72 5.40 9.40 -6.02
C PRO A 72 4.63 10.69 -6.26
N PRO A 73 3.73 10.78 -7.29
CA PRO A 73 3.05 12.05 -7.54
C PRO A 73 2.23 12.59 -6.37
N GLY A 74 1.70 11.70 -5.52
CA GLY A 74 0.90 12.11 -4.37
C GLY A 74 1.53 11.78 -3.04
N ASP A 75 2.78 11.32 -3.02
CA ASP A 75 3.45 10.84 -1.80
C ASP A 75 2.54 9.88 -1.04
N ALA A 76 1.92 8.94 -1.75
CA ALA A 76 0.85 8.12 -1.21
C ALA A 76 1.29 6.68 -0.94
N PHE A 77 0.79 6.15 0.18
CA PHE A 77 0.84 4.73 0.53
C PHE A 77 -0.38 4.09 -0.11
N CYS A 78 -0.17 3.08 -0.95
CA CYS A 78 -1.24 2.44 -1.73
C CYS A 78 -1.37 0.97 -1.36
N ILE A 79 -2.61 0.51 -1.22
CA ILE A 79 -2.93 -0.90 -0.96
C ILE A 79 -3.83 -1.36 -2.11
N PHE A 80 -3.37 -2.37 -2.87
CA PHE A 80 -4.11 -2.88 -4.03
C PHE A 80 -4.74 -4.22 -3.67
N PHE A 81 -6.05 -4.35 -3.87
CA PHE A 81 -6.74 -5.61 -3.53
C PHE A 81 -7.71 -6.07 -4.62
N GLY A 82 -7.60 -5.52 -5.83
CA GLY A 82 -8.42 -5.91 -6.98
C GLY A 82 -8.32 -4.88 -8.08
N ARG A 83 -9.32 -4.86 -8.95
CA ARG A 83 -9.32 -3.96 -10.11
C ARG A 83 -9.49 -2.51 -9.71
N THR A 84 -8.80 -1.64 -10.43
CA THR A 84 -8.94 -0.19 -10.31
C THR A 84 -9.57 0.36 -11.59
N PRO A 85 -9.97 1.65 -11.61
CA PRO A 85 -10.46 2.26 -12.85
C PRO A 85 -9.46 2.25 -14.02
N ALA A 86 -8.17 2.07 -13.74
CA ALA A 86 -7.14 1.99 -14.77
C ALA A 86 -6.92 0.56 -15.28
N SER A 87 -7.55 -0.45 -14.65
CA SER A 87 -7.31 -1.85 -15.01
C SER A 87 -7.90 -2.19 -16.36
N THR A 88 -7.16 -2.99 -17.14
CA THR A 88 -7.60 -3.48 -18.44
C THR A 88 -7.90 -4.99 -18.42
N ASP A 89 -7.60 -5.63 -17.29
CA ASP A 89 -7.88 -7.07 -17.08
C ASP A 89 -8.28 -7.26 -15.60
N ASP A 90 -8.11 -8.48 -15.08
CA ASP A 90 -8.51 -8.81 -13.70
C ASP A 90 -7.59 -8.22 -12.65
N LYS A 91 -6.43 -7.72 -13.05
CA LYS A 91 -5.39 -7.30 -12.11
C LYS A 91 -5.46 -5.82 -11.83
N PRO A 92 -5.00 -5.39 -10.64
CA PRO A 92 -4.94 -3.97 -10.35
C PRO A 92 -3.92 -3.26 -11.23
N ARG A 93 -4.22 -1.99 -11.53
CA ARG A 93 -3.29 -1.11 -12.22
C ARG A 93 -3.31 0.23 -11.52
N ALA A 94 -2.13 0.76 -11.21
CA ALA A 94 -2.01 2.06 -10.58
C ALA A 94 -2.27 3.18 -11.61
N ALA A 95 -2.53 4.39 -11.11
CA ALA A 95 -2.75 5.55 -11.99
C ALA A 95 -1.49 5.89 -12.80
N SER A 96 -0.33 5.67 -12.23
CA SER A 96 0.97 5.77 -12.89
C SER A 96 1.95 4.90 -12.11
N ALA A 97 3.21 4.86 -12.51
CA ALA A 97 4.20 3.95 -11.92
C ALA A 97 4.33 4.13 -10.40
N VAL A 98 4.38 3.02 -9.69
CA VAL A 98 4.55 2.98 -8.23
C VAL A 98 5.77 2.14 -7.87
N ASN A 99 6.32 2.41 -6.67
CA ASN A 99 7.42 1.63 -6.10
C ASN A 99 6.81 0.61 -5.14
N VAL A 100 6.74 -0.65 -5.55
CA VAL A 100 6.20 -1.72 -4.70
C VAL A 100 7.19 -2.01 -3.58
N PHE A 101 6.72 -1.95 -2.33
CA PHE A 101 7.60 -2.14 -1.17
C PHE A 101 7.15 -3.27 -0.24
N GLY A 102 6.11 -4.01 -0.60
CA GLY A 102 5.67 -5.13 0.23
C GLY A 102 4.43 -5.80 -0.31
N HIS A 103 3.90 -6.70 0.51
CA HIS A 103 2.74 -7.51 0.12
C HIS A 103 1.93 -7.88 1.37
N ILE A 104 0.61 -7.88 1.22
CA ILE A 104 -0.31 -8.27 2.30
C ILE A 104 -0.11 -9.74 2.62
N SER A 105 0.00 -10.07 3.90
CA SER A 105 0.25 -11.44 4.36
C SER A 105 -1.04 -12.23 4.60
N GLY A 106 -2.19 -11.56 4.57
CA GLY A 106 -3.49 -12.20 4.79
C GLY A 106 -4.37 -12.08 3.57
N ASP A 107 -5.68 -11.99 3.80
CA ASP A 107 -6.66 -11.87 2.74
C ASP A 107 -6.88 -10.39 2.40
N GLU A 108 -6.24 -9.93 1.32
CA GLU A 108 -6.35 -8.53 0.92
C GLU A 108 -7.77 -8.14 0.51
N LYS A 109 -8.62 -9.11 0.16
CA LYS A 109 -10.01 -8.82 -0.23
C LYS A 109 -10.82 -8.25 0.93
N LEU A 110 -10.38 -8.44 2.16
CA LEU A 110 -11.05 -7.88 3.32
C LEU A 110 -11.05 -6.34 3.29
N PHE A 111 -10.13 -5.73 2.58
CA PHE A 111 -10.11 -4.27 2.43
C PHE A 111 -11.31 -3.73 1.67
N ARG A 112 -12.06 -4.58 0.96
CA ARG A 112 -13.29 -4.16 0.27
C ARG A 112 -14.34 -3.62 1.22
N GLY A 113 -14.28 -3.97 2.50
CA GLY A 113 -15.19 -3.45 3.51
C GLY A 113 -14.80 -2.11 4.08
N VAL A 114 -13.67 -1.55 3.67
CA VAL A 114 -13.20 -0.25 4.19
C VAL A 114 -13.83 0.86 3.39
N ASN A 115 -14.42 1.84 4.10
CA ASN A 115 -15.06 2.99 3.46
C ASN A 115 -14.10 4.17 3.37
N GLY A 116 -14.35 5.06 2.40
CA GLY A 116 -13.59 6.30 2.29
C GLY A 116 -13.71 7.11 3.58
N GLY A 117 -12.62 7.71 4.01
CA GLY A 117 -12.56 8.47 5.25
C GLY A 117 -12.17 7.65 6.47
N THR A 118 -12.15 6.32 6.36
CA THR A 118 -11.73 5.46 7.47
C THR A 118 -10.27 5.76 7.82
N GLU A 119 -10.00 5.88 9.11
CA GLU A 119 -8.63 6.11 9.54
C GLU A 119 -7.78 4.86 9.36
N ILE A 120 -6.63 5.02 8.72
CA ILE A 120 -5.66 3.96 8.50
C ILE A 120 -4.46 4.23 9.39
N SER A 121 -3.93 3.21 10.04
CA SER A 121 -2.66 3.34 10.75
C SER A 121 -1.76 2.16 10.38
N ILE A 122 -0.48 2.46 10.23
CA ILE A 122 0.54 1.48 9.87
C ILE A 122 1.56 1.45 10.99
N VAL A 123 1.76 0.29 11.59
CA VAL A 123 2.68 0.15 12.72
C VAL A 123 3.56 -1.06 12.51
N VAL A 124 4.69 -1.11 13.22
CA VAL A 124 5.53 -2.31 13.26
C VAL A 124 4.71 -3.42 13.91
N LYS A 125 4.74 -4.60 13.32
CA LYS A 125 4.02 -5.74 13.88
C LYS A 125 4.62 -6.12 15.23
N GLY A 126 3.78 -6.12 16.24
CA GLY A 126 4.19 -6.41 17.60
C GLY A 126 4.20 -7.88 17.95
#